data_b57107ea213b13f8e6d4eb5105a6ad4a
#
_entry.id   b57107ea213b13f8e6d4eb5105a6ad4a
#
_cell.length_a   1.000
_cell.length_b   1.000
_cell.length_c   1.000
_cell.angle_alpha   90.00
_cell.angle_beta   90.00
_cell.angle_gamma   90.00
#
_symmetry.space_group_name_H-M   'P 1'
#
loop_
_entity.id
_entity.type
_entity.pdbx_description
1 polymer ?
#
loop_
_entity_poly.entity_id
_entity_poly.type
_entity_poly.pdbx_seq_one_letter_code
_entity_poly.pdbx_strand_id
1 'polypeptide(L)'
;MKSVCSVSDGPEKLISMACCVVVLLLASGIPAAELDPFMGDWEGLWELTDGYDSGPLAGQVIALGGGQYRALLLEGFGTTAEPYAVLEGQLQGDDVKFSGRLRPETTPINGTIEMTLRRDKFAGRFQGETLGGERVNGIASLTKTLRRSPTLGAKPPAGAVALFDGTNFDKWVGLGGPKGAINIAEALGSTQNAVAYLQAKVWSPKEQPATLRLGSDDGVKVWLNGKPVHAANALRGVSPDQDKVNVTLREGANELLLKVTNGGGDWGAIARFTTRDGEPLRNINEISPEFKSDEGSHDYLRQNSGFLTQWQVAGPFQAGGKGPESLFDVAFPPEAPSGAKVAWKWVNAHQPDDKQVKWRIVDGAMEVKAGTGSIVTKDQFRDFKLHIEFRTPFMPNARGQGRGNSGVYLQNRYEVQVLDSYGLEPKDNECGGIYQVGVPMVNMCYPPGQWQTYDVTFRAPRSGEKAVATVVHNGVTIHEQLRIPGPTGGALDGNVLEPGGIYLQDHGNLVQFRNIWLMEQ
;
A
#
# COMPACT_ATOMS: atom_id res chain seq x y z
N MET A 1 -18.44 43.89 -70.32
CA MET A 1 -19.14 43.09 -71.34
C MET A 1 -19.52 41.81 -70.67
N LYS A 2 -20.76 41.65 -70.31
CA LYS A 2 -21.74 40.72 -70.91
C LYS A 2 -21.27 39.28 -70.80
N SER A 3 -21.92 38.29 -70.29
CA SER A 3 -23.36 37.95 -70.23
C SER A 3 -23.49 36.70 -69.34
N VAL A 4 -24.35 36.60 -68.37
CA VAL A 4 -25.75 36.15 -68.33
C VAL A 4 -25.99 34.66 -68.60
N CYS A 5 -26.81 34.12 -67.71
CA CYS A 5 -27.70 32.94 -67.77
C CYS A 5 -27.14 31.63 -67.22
N SER A 6 -27.88 30.80 -66.54
CA SER A 6 -29.17 30.83 -65.79
C SER A 6 -29.36 29.43 -65.21
N VAL A 7 -29.86 29.39 -63.98
CA VAL A 7 -30.87 28.48 -63.40
C VAL A 7 -30.86 26.95 -63.73
N SER A 8 -30.76 26.09 -62.70
CA SER A 8 -31.92 25.22 -62.34
C SER A 8 -31.64 24.41 -61.08
N ASP A 9 -32.68 24.24 -60.32
CA ASP A 9 -32.95 23.67 -59.02
C ASP A 9 -32.50 22.24 -58.74
N GLY A 10 -32.22 22.00 -57.46
CA GLY A 10 -32.34 20.68 -56.84
C GLY A 10 -31.60 20.58 -55.51
N PRO A 11 -32.25 20.18 -54.40
CA PRO A 11 -31.66 20.23 -53.05
C PRO A 11 -30.93 18.95 -52.71
N GLU A 12 -29.63 19.02 -52.54
CA GLU A 12 -28.87 17.95 -51.88
C GLU A 12 -28.33 18.40 -50.53
N LYS A 13 -28.62 17.56 -49.52
CA LYS A 13 -28.29 17.73 -48.14
C LYS A 13 -26.78 17.71 -47.91
N LEU A 14 -26.19 18.82 -47.54
CA LEU A 14 -24.84 18.83 -46.95
C LEU A 14 -24.93 18.39 -45.50
N ILE A 15 -24.44 17.19 -45.22
CA ILE A 15 -24.12 16.73 -43.87
C ILE A 15 -22.80 17.38 -43.46
N SER A 16 -22.90 18.36 -42.57
CA SER A 16 -21.75 18.96 -41.93
C SER A 16 -21.16 17.98 -40.94
N MET A 17 -20.05 17.36 -41.27
CA MET A 17 -19.23 16.59 -40.36
C MET A 17 -18.44 17.54 -39.48
N ALA A 18 -18.97 17.85 -38.28
CA ALA A 18 -18.23 18.52 -37.23
C ALA A 18 -17.16 17.56 -36.70
N CYS A 19 -15.93 17.81 -37.07
CA CYS A 19 -14.77 17.11 -36.54
C CYS A 19 -14.54 17.60 -35.10
N CYS A 20 -15.09 16.91 -34.10
CA CYS A 20 -14.71 17.10 -32.70
C CYS A 20 -13.29 16.59 -32.51
N VAL A 21 -12.32 17.50 -32.50
CA VAL A 21 -10.97 17.20 -32.00
C VAL A 21 -11.10 17.08 -30.48
N VAL A 22 -11.17 15.83 -30.01
CA VAL A 22 -11.00 15.52 -28.58
C VAL A 22 -9.51 15.65 -28.29
N VAL A 23 -9.13 16.76 -27.68
CA VAL A 23 -7.80 16.92 -27.06
C VAL A 23 -7.78 16.02 -25.82
N LEU A 24 -7.26 14.81 -25.96
CA LEU A 24 -6.87 13.98 -24.85
C LEU A 24 -5.68 14.65 -24.14
N LEU A 25 -5.94 15.37 -23.07
CA LEU A 25 -4.93 15.67 -22.05
C LEU A 25 -4.50 14.34 -21.41
N LEU A 26 -3.39 13.81 -21.88
CA LEU A 26 -2.67 12.73 -21.22
C LEU A 26 -2.16 13.27 -19.88
N ALA A 27 -2.97 13.13 -18.83
CA ALA A 27 -2.48 13.14 -17.48
C ALA A 27 -1.57 11.91 -17.35
N SER A 28 -0.29 12.11 -17.12
CA SER A 28 0.71 11.08 -16.83
C SER A 28 0.45 10.48 -15.44
N GLY A 29 -0.67 9.78 -15.28
CA GLY A 29 -0.89 8.84 -14.20
C GLY A 29 -0.43 7.47 -14.68
N ILE A 30 0.34 6.75 -13.89
CA ILE A 30 0.60 5.33 -14.11
C ILE A 30 -0.77 4.66 -14.20
N PRO A 31 -1.13 3.99 -15.31
CA PRO A 31 -2.41 3.33 -15.41
C PRO A 31 -2.49 2.29 -14.28
N ALA A 32 -3.60 2.28 -13.54
CA ALA A 32 -3.89 1.18 -12.64
C ALA A 32 -3.73 -0.12 -13.45
N ALA A 33 -2.94 -1.07 -12.93
CA ALA A 33 -2.72 -2.32 -13.63
C ALA A 33 -4.09 -2.92 -13.96
N GLU A 34 -4.28 -3.30 -15.21
CA GLU A 34 -5.53 -3.90 -15.64
C GLU A 34 -5.78 -5.14 -14.80
N LEU A 35 -6.99 -5.28 -14.24
CA LEU A 35 -7.34 -6.41 -13.39
C LEU A 35 -7.18 -7.72 -14.16
N ASP A 36 -6.55 -8.71 -13.53
CA ASP A 36 -6.37 -10.02 -14.14
C ASP A 36 -7.73 -10.69 -14.42
N PRO A 37 -8.01 -11.10 -15.66
CA PRO A 37 -9.33 -11.60 -16.05
C PRO A 37 -9.70 -12.93 -15.37
N PHE A 38 -8.71 -13.71 -14.94
CA PHE A 38 -8.91 -15.02 -14.30
C PHE A 38 -9.03 -14.93 -12.79
N MET A 39 -8.44 -13.90 -12.18
CA MET A 39 -8.49 -13.68 -10.75
C MET A 39 -9.91 -13.42 -10.26
N GLY A 40 -10.26 -13.97 -9.11
CA GLY A 40 -11.55 -13.72 -8.48
C GLY A 40 -12.18 -14.94 -7.83
N ASP A 41 -13.42 -14.77 -7.44
CA ASP A 41 -14.24 -15.77 -6.76
C ASP A 41 -15.04 -16.61 -7.77
N TRP A 42 -15.21 -17.91 -7.44
CA TRP A 42 -15.83 -18.90 -8.29
C TRP A 42 -16.77 -19.75 -7.44
N GLU A 43 -17.95 -20.08 -7.94
CA GLU A 43 -18.93 -20.92 -7.25
C GLU A 43 -19.47 -22.01 -8.18
N GLY A 44 -19.75 -23.17 -7.62
CA GLY A 44 -20.29 -24.32 -8.35
C GLY A 44 -20.40 -25.55 -7.48
N LEU A 45 -20.17 -26.69 -8.09
CA LEU A 45 -20.36 -28.00 -7.48
C LEU A 45 -19.18 -28.94 -7.79
N TRP A 46 -18.97 -29.88 -6.92
CA TRP A 46 -18.27 -31.12 -7.21
C TRP A 46 -19.26 -32.28 -7.25
N GLU A 47 -19.00 -33.30 -8.06
CA GLU A 47 -19.83 -34.49 -8.21
C GLU A 47 -18.94 -35.72 -8.40
N LEU A 48 -19.30 -36.86 -7.77
CA LEU A 48 -18.69 -38.14 -8.10
C LEU A 48 -19.23 -38.63 -9.44
N THR A 49 -18.40 -39.31 -10.24
CA THR A 49 -18.78 -39.77 -11.58
C THR A 49 -19.79 -40.93 -11.57
N ASP A 50 -19.97 -41.60 -10.44
CA ASP A 50 -21.02 -42.58 -10.22
C ASP A 50 -22.39 -41.97 -9.88
N GLY A 51 -22.43 -40.65 -9.62
CA GLY A 51 -23.64 -39.87 -9.36
C GLY A 51 -24.23 -40.04 -7.97
N TYR A 52 -23.54 -40.70 -7.04
CA TYR A 52 -24.08 -40.96 -5.70
C TYR A 52 -23.82 -39.85 -4.71
N ASP A 53 -22.86 -38.94 -4.98
CA ASP A 53 -22.55 -37.83 -4.07
C ASP A 53 -22.11 -36.57 -4.81
N SER A 54 -22.51 -35.43 -4.29
CA SER A 54 -22.16 -34.09 -4.80
C SER A 54 -22.28 -33.07 -3.70
N GLY A 55 -21.59 -31.95 -3.86
CA GLY A 55 -21.65 -30.87 -2.88
C GLY A 55 -21.24 -29.51 -3.44
N PRO A 56 -21.47 -28.45 -2.67
CA PRO A 56 -21.05 -27.10 -3.04
C PRO A 56 -19.53 -27.01 -3.11
N LEU A 57 -19.05 -26.17 -4.01
CA LEU A 57 -17.63 -25.87 -4.16
C LEU A 57 -17.47 -24.38 -4.45
N ALA A 58 -16.63 -23.73 -3.66
CA ALA A 58 -16.17 -22.38 -3.92
C ALA A 58 -14.69 -22.39 -4.32
N GLY A 59 -14.29 -21.42 -5.12
CA GLY A 59 -12.92 -21.24 -5.57
C GLY A 59 -12.46 -19.80 -5.41
N GLN A 60 -11.23 -19.61 -4.96
CA GLN A 60 -10.55 -18.31 -5.00
C GLN A 60 -9.32 -18.43 -5.89
N VAL A 61 -9.31 -17.72 -7.01
CA VAL A 61 -8.17 -17.69 -7.94
C VAL A 61 -7.37 -16.42 -7.74
N ILE A 62 -6.09 -16.57 -7.44
CA ILE A 62 -5.14 -15.51 -7.11
C ILE A 62 -4.10 -15.43 -8.22
N ALA A 63 -3.95 -14.27 -8.86
CA ALA A 63 -2.87 -14.00 -9.80
C ALA A 63 -1.57 -13.67 -9.05
N LEU A 64 -0.48 -14.37 -9.38
CA LEU A 64 0.83 -14.23 -8.75
C LEU A 64 1.84 -13.46 -9.61
N GLY A 65 1.40 -12.99 -10.78
CA GLY A 65 2.27 -12.36 -11.78
C GLY A 65 2.98 -13.37 -12.68
N GLY A 66 3.50 -12.92 -13.82
CA GLY A 66 4.23 -13.79 -14.75
C GLY A 66 3.44 -14.98 -15.31
N GLY A 67 2.11 -14.91 -15.35
CA GLY A 67 1.25 -16.01 -15.78
C GLY A 67 1.11 -17.15 -14.76
N GLN A 68 1.54 -16.92 -13.52
CA GLN A 68 1.38 -17.87 -12.42
C GLN A 68 0.13 -17.56 -11.60
N TYR A 69 -0.53 -18.62 -11.14
CA TYR A 69 -1.76 -18.53 -10.37
C TYR A 69 -1.75 -19.53 -9.21
N ARG A 70 -2.56 -19.24 -8.23
CA ARG A 70 -2.94 -20.18 -7.16
C ARG A 70 -4.46 -20.23 -7.08
N ALA A 71 -5.02 -21.38 -6.81
CA ALA A 71 -6.45 -21.50 -6.51
C ALA A 71 -6.65 -22.23 -5.18
N LEU A 72 -7.55 -21.70 -4.35
CA LEU A 72 -8.07 -22.39 -3.18
C LEU A 72 -9.43 -22.96 -3.52
N LEU A 73 -9.65 -24.24 -3.25
CA LEU A 73 -10.96 -24.87 -3.34
C LEU A 73 -11.51 -25.03 -1.92
N LEU A 74 -12.70 -24.49 -1.70
CA LEU A 74 -13.32 -24.33 -0.38
C LEU A 74 -14.73 -24.95 -0.39
N GLU A 75 -15.25 -25.31 0.77
CA GLU A 75 -16.67 -25.63 0.92
C GLU A 75 -17.57 -24.44 0.59
N GLY A 76 -17.15 -23.24 1.02
CA GLY A 76 -17.85 -21.98 0.79
C GLY A 76 -17.01 -20.79 1.23
N PHE A 77 -17.50 -19.59 0.97
CA PHE A 77 -16.84 -18.36 1.42
C PHE A 77 -17.25 -18.00 2.86
N GLY A 78 -16.32 -17.35 3.58
CA GLY A 78 -16.58 -16.85 4.94
C GLY A 78 -16.66 -17.94 5.99
N THR A 79 -16.07 -19.10 5.73
CA THR A 79 -15.93 -20.20 6.68
C THR A 79 -14.52 -20.20 7.27
N THR A 80 -14.38 -20.81 8.46
CA THR A 80 -13.08 -21.08 9.09
C THR A 80 -12.51 -22.43 8.67
N ALA A 81 -13.19 -23.14 7.75
CA ALA A 81 -12.76 -24.43 7.25
C ALA A 81 -11.51 -24.31 6.38
N GLU A 82 -10.58 -25.23 6.59
CA GLU A 82 -9.41 -25.36 5.75
C GLU A 82 -9.79 -25.69 4.30
N PRO A 83 -9.02 -25.25 3.29
CA PRO A 83 -9.30 -25.57 1.90
C PRO A 83 -9.29 -27.07 1.61
N TYR A 84 -10.21 -27.54 0.79
CA TYR A 84 -10.20 -28.89 0.24
C TYR A 84 -8.94 -29.19 -0.59
N ALA A 85 -8.45 -28.17 -1.32
CA ALA A 85 -7.21 -28.23 -2.07
C ALA A 85 -6.62 -26.83 -2.27
N VAL A 86 -5.31 -26.79 -2.38
CA VAL A 86 -4.55 -25.65 -2.90
C VAL A 86 -3.91 -26.08 -4.22
N LEU A 87 -4.24 -25.37 -5.29
CA LEU A 87 -3.78 -25.69 -6.64
C LEU A 87 -2.79 -24.63 -7.11
N GLU A 88 -1.71 -25.07 -7.74
CA GLU A 88 -0.80 -24.18 -8.46
C GLU A 88 -1.19 -24.18 -9.95
N GLY A 89 -1.20 -23.00 -10.55
CA GLY A 89 -1.66 -22.77 -11.91
C GLY A 89 -0.66 -22.04 -12.78
N GLN A 90 -0.67 -22.36 -14.08
CA GLN A 90 0.17 -21.71 -15.08
C GLN A 90 -0.66 -21.38 -16.32
N LEU A 91 -0.50 -20.15 -16.82
CA LEU A 91 -1.10 -19.71 -18.08
C LEU A 91 -0.47 -20.49 -19.25
N GLN A 92 -1.31 -21.11 -20.07
CA GLN A 92 -0.93 -21.87 -21.27
C GLN A 92 -1.87 -21.48 -22.42
N GLY A 93 -1.40 -20.64 -23.34
CA GLY A 93 -2.26 -20.00 -24.33
C GLY A 93 -3.31 -19.11 -23.66
N ASP A 94 -4.59 -19.36 -23.93
CA ASP A 94 -5.72 -18.61 -23.37
C ASP A 94 -6.32 -19.26 -22.11
N ASP A 95 -5.72 -20.31 -21.60
CA ASP A 95 -6.22 -21.08 -20.45
C ASP A 95 -5.20 -21.08 -19.30
N VAL A 96 -5.67 -21.13 -18.07
CA VAL A 96 -4.83 -21.45 -16.91
C VAL A 96 -5.04 -22.92 -16.54
N LYS A 97 -3.96 -23.69 -16.52
CA LYS A 97 -3.95 -25.07 -16.07
C LYS A 97 -3.52 -25.16 -14.63
N PHE A 98 -4.34 -25.80 -13.81
CA PHE A 98 -4.13 -26.00 -12.40
C PHE A 98 -3.96 -27.46 -12.06
N SER A 99 -3.10 -27.75 -11.08
CA SER A 99 -2.98 -29.08 -10.49
C SER A 99 -2.69 -28.98 -8.99
N GLY A 100 -3.11 -29.99 -8.24
CA GLY A 100 -2.87 -30.08 -6.81
C GLY A 100 -3.35 -31.38 -6.20
N ARG A 101 -3.26 -31.45 -4.87
CA ARG A 101 -3.74 -32.59 -4.08
C ARG A 101 -4.94 -32.21 -3.25
N LEU A 102 -5.90 -33.12 -3.16
CA LEU A 102 -6.95 -33.06 -2.16
C LEU A 102 -6.33 -33.26 -0.77
N ARG A 103 -6.83 -32.55 0.20
CA ARG A 103 -6.37 -32.61 1.59
C ARG A 103 -7.22 -33.61 2.37
N PRO A 104 -6.68 -34.77 2.78
CA PRO A 104 -7.46 -35.77 3.50
C PRO A 104 -7.96 -35.30 4.87
N GLU A 105 -7.38 -34.23 5.41
CA GLU A 105 -7.84 -33.59 6.66
C GLU A 105 -9.17 -32.85 6.49
N THR A 106 -9.49 -32.41 5.28
CA THR A 106 -10.68 -31.61 4.96
C THR A 106 -11.63 -32.31 4.00
N THR A 107 -11.15 -33.36 3.30
CA THR A 107 -11.97 -34.21 2.42
C THR A 107 -11.81 -35.68 2.82
N PRO A 108 -12.84 -36.53 2.67
CA PRO A 108 -12.65 -37.96 2.92
C PRO A 108 -11.87 -38.65 1.80
N ILE A 109 -11.18 -37.92 0.92
CA ILE A 109 -10.52 -38.43 -0.29
C ILE A 109 -9.05 -38.01 -0.25
N ASN A 110 -8.16 -38.99 -0.34
CA ASN A 110 -6.76 -38.78 -0.64
C ASN A 110 -6.52 -38.93 -2.14
N GLY A 111 -6.25 -37.82 -2.83
CA GLY A 111 -6.21 -37.83 -4.27
C GLY A 111 -5.56 -36.61 -4.91
N THR A 112 -5.72 -36.54 -6.23
CA THR A 112 -5.23 -35.44 -7.05
C THR A 112 -6.40 -34.79 -7.79
N ILE A 113 -6.24 -33.50 -8.10
CA ILE A 113 -7.21 -32.73 -8.86
C ILE A 113 -6.48 -31.91 -9.93
N GLU A 114 -7.03 -31.92 -11.12
CA GLU A 114 -6.60 -31.12 -12.26
C GLU A 114 -7.76 -30.28 -12.76
N MET A 115 -7.54 -28.98 -12.91
CA MET A 115 -8.57 -28.04 -13.35
C MET A 115 -8.04 -27.13 -14.45
N THR A 116 -8.95 -26.69 -15.31
CA THR A 116 -8.68 -25.69 -16.34
C THR A 116 -9.61 -24.51 -16.15
N LEU A 117 -9.02 -23.34 -16.09
CA LEU A 117 -9.75 -22.08 -16.09
C LEU A 117 -9.69 -21.48 -17.49
N ARG A 118 -10.87 -21.33 -18.09
CA ARG A 118 -11.06 -20.75 -19.41
C ARG A 118 -12.18 -19.72 -19.35
N ARG A 119 -11.87 -18.44 -19.59
CA ARG A 119 -12.84 -17.34 -19.51
C ARG A 119 -13.58 -17.32 -18.18
N ASP A 120 -14.86 -17.69 -18.17
CA ASP A 120 -15.79 -17.68 -17.04
C ASP A 120 -16.11 -19.08 -16.48
N LYS A 121 -15.39 -20.11 -16.95
CA LYS A 121 -15.54 -21.49 -16.50
C LYS A 121 -14.26 -22.05 -15.91
N PHE A 122 -14.34 -22.53 -14.67
CA PHE A 122 -13.27 -23.21 -13.96
C PHE A 122 -13.70 -24.64 -13.66
N ALA A 123 -13.20 -25.60 -14.42
CA ALA A 123 -13.66 -26.97 -14.36
C ALA A 123 -12.53 -28.00 -14.51
N GLY A 124 -12.73 -29.18 -13.95
CA GLY A 124 -11.73 -30.23 -14.00
C GLY A 124 -12.21 -31.56 -13.41
N ARG A 125 -11.25 -32.43 -13.13
CA ARG A 125 -11.47 -33.75 -12.59
C ARG A 125 -10.59 -34.02 -11.40
N PHE A 126 -11.12 -34.82 -10.48
CA PHE A 126 -10.32 -35.36 -9.38
C PHE A 126 -10.44 -36.88 -9.33
N GLN A 127 -9.40 -37.48 -8.78
CA GLN A 127 -9.35 -38.91 -8.56
C GLN A 127 -8.60 -39.22 -7.26
N GLY A 128 -9.00 -40.30 -6.58
CA GLY A 128 -8.35 -40.67 -5.33
C GLY A 128 -8.95 -41.93 -4.73
N GLU A 129 -8.67 -42.10 -3.45
CA GLU A 129 -9.19 -43.19 -2.64
C GLU A 129 -9.84 -42.58 -1.38
N THR A 130 -11.00 -43.12 -1.01
CA THR A 130 -11.63 -42.76 0.28
C THR A 130 -10.78 -43.28 1.43
N LEU A 131 -11.06 -42.83 2.64
CA LEU A 131 -10.41 -43.35 3.88
C LEU A 131 -10.68 -44.86 4.06
N GLY A 132 -11.73 -45.41 3.42
CA GLY A 132 -12.06 -46.85 3.37
C GLY A 132 -11.35 -47.63 2.29
N GLY A 133 -10.50 -46.99 1.45
CA GLY A 133 -9.74 -47.61 0.36
C GLY A 133 -10.54 -47.78 -0.94
N GLU A 134 -11.72 -47.20 -1.07
CA GLU A 134 -12.53 -47.23 -2.30
C GLU A 134 -12.02 -46.17 -3.28
N ARG A 135 -11.83 -46.57 -4.54
CA ARG A 135 -11.45 -45.63 -5.62
C ARG A 135 -12.61 -44.76 -6.00
N VAL A 136 -12.37 -43.46 -6.04
CA VAL A 136 -13.35 -42.46 -6.45
C VAL A 136 -12.82 -41.58 -7.56
N ASN A 137 -13.70 -41.19 -8.47
CA ASN A 137 -13.45 -40.20 -9.50
C ASN A 137 -14.59 -39.20 -9.49
N GLY A 138 -14.27 -37.95 -9.74
CA GLY A 138 -15.28 -36.90 -9.77
C GLY A 138 -14.90 -35.74 -10.67
N ILE A 139 -15.84 -34.85 -10.83
CA ILE A 139 -15.71 -33.61 -11.57
C ILE A 139 -15.96 -32.43 -10.66
N ALA A 140 -15.31 -31.31 -10.96
CA ALA A 140 -15.57 -30.02 -10.35
C ALA A 140 -15.89 -29.00 -11.44
N SER A 141 -16.92 -28.19 -11.23
CA SER A 141 -17.32 -27.17 -12.20
C SER A 141 -17.84 -25.93 -11.50
N LEU A 142 -17.12 -24.81 -11.72
CA LEU A 142 -17.42 -23.52 -11.12
C LEU A 142 -17.55 -22.46 -12.21
N THR A 143 -18.36 -21.46 -11.94
CA THR A 143 -18.53 -20.25 -12.74
C THR A 143 -18.06 -19.03 -11.93
N LYS A 144 -17.59 -18.00 -12.63
CA LYS A 144 -17.13 -16.78 -11.97
C LYS A 144 -18.30 -16.10 -11.24
N THR A 145 -18.07 -15.72 -9.99
CA THR A 145 -19.05 -14.99 -9.17
C THR A 145 -18.48 -13.67 -8.67
N LEU A 146 -19.35 -12.73 -8.36
CA LEU A 146 -18.98 -11.44 -7.79
C LEU A 146 -19.64 -11.30 -6.42
N ARG A 147 -18.88 -11.55 -5.37
CA ARG A 147 -19.34 -11.26 -4.02
C ARG A 147 -19.42 -9.76 -3.81
N ARG A 148 -20.41 -9.32 -3.05
CA ARG A 148 -20.57 -7.92 -2.66
C ARG A 148 -20.88 -7.86 -1.18
N SER A 149 -20.27 -6.90 -0.49
CA SER A 149 -20.61 -6.63 0.90
C SER A 149 -22.10 -6.20 0.99
N PRO A 150 -22.86 -6.75 1.95
CA PRO A 150 -24.25 -6.34 2.17
C PRO A 150 -24.37 -4.88 2.65
N THR A 151 -23.30 -4.29 3.19
CA THR A 151 -23.27 -2.90 3.65
C THR A 151 -22.62 -1.94 2.65
N LEU A 152 -22.21 -2.43 1.46
CA LEU A 152 -21.65 -1.59 0.40
C LEU A 152 -22.67 -0.58 -0.09
N GLY A 153 -22.35 0.70 -0.03
CA GLY A 153 -23.25 1.81 -0.35
C GLY A 153 -24.23 2.14 0.78
N ALA A 154 -24.00 1.65 1.99
CA ALA A 154 -24.84 1.96 3.14
C ALA A 154 -24.88 3.47 3.39
N LYS A 155 -26.08 4.01 3.48
CA LYS A 155 -26.27 5.44 3.75
C LYS A 155 -26.03 5.74 5.23
N PRO A 156 -25.44 6.90 5.55
CA PRO A 156 -25.32 7.34 6.94
C PRO A 156 -26.70 7.35 7.62
N PRO A 157 -26.86 6.73 8.79
CA PRO A 157 -28.10 6.83 9.55
C PRO A 157 -28.33 8.24 10.09
N ALA A 158 -29.54 8.56 10.51
CA ALA A 158 -29.84 9.85 11.09
C ALA A 158 -28.94 10.12 12.33
N GLY A 159 -28.30 11.28 12.38
CA GLY A 159 -27.35 11.67 13.42
C GLY A 159 -25.90 11.23 13.18
N ALA A 160 -25.62 10.49 12.13
CA ALA A 160 -24.24 10.17 11.77
C ALA A 160 -23.50 11.38 11.17
N VAL A 161 -22.22 11.48 11.46
CA VAL A 161 -21.29 12.45 10.88
C VAL A 161 -20.70 11.86 9.61
N ALA A 162 -20.96 12.47 8.45
CA ALA A 162 -20.26 12.12 7.22
C ALA A 162 -18.82 12.65 7.30
N LEU A 163 -17.86 11.75 7.31
CA LEU A 163 -16.43 12.08 7.33
C LEU A 163 -15.90 12.28 5.91
N PHE A 164 -16.44 11.52 4.94
CA PHE A 164 -16.14 11.68 3.51
C PHE A 164 -17.29 11.17 2.65
N ASP A 165 -17.80 12.05 1.79
CA ASP A 165 -18.94 11.80 0.90
C ASP A 165 -18.56 11.78 -0.60
N GLY A 166 -17.27 11.85 -0.89
CA GLY A 166 -16.75 11.84 -2.27
C GLY A 166 -16.41 13.22 -2.84
N THR A 167 -16.62 14.31 -2.10
CA THR A 167 -16.54 15.67 -2.65
C THR A 167 -15.27 16.43 -2.26
N ASN A 168 -14.81 16.35 -1.01
CA ASN A 168 -13.69 17.15 -0.52
C ASN A 168 -13.05 16.54 0.74
N PHE A 169 -11.94 17.13 1.20
CA PHE A 169 -11.22 16.74 2.40
C PHE A 169 -11.49 17.67 3.60
N ASP A 170 -12.58 18.40 3.63
CA ASP A 170 -12.84 19.44 4.65
C ASP A 170 -12.83 18.92 6.09
N LYS A 171 -13.13 17.64 6.29
CA LYS A 171 -13.06 16.96 7.59
C LYS A 171 -11.69 16.42 7.95
N TRP A 172 -10.70 16.52 7.06
CA TRP A 172 -9.41 15.87 7.19
C TRP A 172 -8.25 16.86 7.24
N VAL A 173 -7.17 16.45 7.86
CA VAL A 173 -5.87 17.12 7.82
C VAL A 173 -4.80 16.12 7.41
N GLY A 174 -3.81 16.57 6.65
CA GLY A 174 -2.60 15.82 6.36
C GLY A 174 -1.70 15.74 7.59
N LEU A 175 -1.05 14.63 7.78
CA LEU A 175 -0.09 14.46 8.86
C LEU A 175 1.34 14.80 8.42
N GLY A 176 1.56 14.87 7.11
CA GLY A 176 2.89 14.96 6.55
C GLY A 176 3.74 13.73 6.88
N GLY A 177 4.89 13.61 6.24
CA GLY A 177 5.91 12.64 6.64
C GLY A 177 6.65 13.11 7.90
N PRO A 178 7.55 12.28 8.47
CA PRO A 178 8.40 12.69 9.59
C PRO A 178 9.14 13.98 9.26
N LYS A 179 9.23 14.91 10.24
CA LYS A 179 9.95 16.17 10.08
C LYS A 179 11.36 15.93 9.56
N GLY A 180 11.73 16.58 8.48
CA GLY A 180 13.04 16.44 7.84
C GLY A 180 13.17 15.20 6.94
N ALA A 181 12.13 14.41 6.76
CA ALA A 181 12.17 13.29 5.83
C ALA A 181 12.09 13.76 4.38
N ILE A 182 12.95 13.17 3.54
CA ILE A 182 12.84 13.25 2.09
C ILE A 182 11.91 12.16 1.61
N ASN A 183 10.92 12.53 0.84
CA ASN A 183 10.08 11.60 0.11
C ASN A 183 10.72 11.30 -1.26
N ILE A 184 11.41 10.18 -1.34
CA ILE A 184 12.08 9.74 -2.58
C ILE A 184 11.04 9.32 -3.62
N ALA A 185 9.96 8.68 -3.19
CA ALA A 185 8.87 8.24 -4.07
C ALA A 185 8.17 9.43 -4.76
N GLU A 186 8.00 10.56 -4.07
CA GLU A 186 7.47 11.80 -4.68
C GLU A 186 8.44 12.38 -5.71
N ALA A 187 9.74 12.34 -5.43
CA ALA A 187 10.77 12.89 -6.30
C ALA A 187 11.03 12.07 -7.57
N LEU A 188 10.99 10.75 -7.45
CA LEU A 188 11.44 9.80 -8.49
C LEU A 188 10.33 8.88 -9.01
N GLY A 189 9.16 8.86 -8.38
CA GLY A 189 8.10 7.87 -8.59
C GLY A 189 8.24 6.66 -7.68
N SER A 190 7.11 6.06 -7.30
CA SER A 190 7.08 4.79 -6.53
C SER A 190 7.60 3.65 -7.39
N THR A 191 8.83 3.24 -7.17
CA THR A 191 9.50 2.19 -7.93
C THR A 191 9.98 1.11 -6.97
N GLN A 192 9.41 -0.09 -7.09
CA GLN A 192 9.83 -1.26 -6.30
C GLN A 192 11.17 -1.81 -6.78
N ASN A 193 11.90 -2.46 -5.89
CA ASN A 193 13.20 -3.06 -6.17
C ASN A 193 14.14 -2.07 -6.85
N ALA A 194 14.32 -0.92 -6.24
CA ALA A 194 15.08 0.19 -6.78
C ALA A 194 16.06 0.78 -5.75
N VAL A 195 16.96 1.61 -6.26
CA VAL A 195 17.93 2.37 -5.47
C VAL A 195 17.84 3.83 -5.84
N ALA A 196 17.92 4.70 -4.85
CA ALA A 196 18.18 6.13 -5.02
C ALA A 196 19.46 6.55 -4.31
N TYR A 197 20.07 7.60 -4.83
CA TYR A 197 21.15 8.32 -4.17
C TYR A 197 20.67 9.69 -3.73
N LEU A 198 21.01 10.04 -2.50
CA LEU A 198 20.70 11.34 -1.92
C LEU A 198 22.00 11.99 -1.49
N GLN A 199 22.21 13.24 -1.89
CA GLN A 199 23.37 14.02 -1.52
C GLN A 199 22.94 15.29 -0.79
N ALA A 200 23.53 15.54 0.37
CA ALA A 200 23.42 16.81 1.09
C ALA A 200 24.82 17.34 1.40
N LYS A 201 24.96 18.66 1.47
CA LYS A 201 26.22 19.31 1.83
C LYS A 201 26.01 20.20 3.03
N VAL A 202 26.95 20.10 3.98
CA VAL A 202 26.96 20.94 5.17
C VAL A 202 28.33 21.62 5.31
N TRP A 203 28.32 22.87 5.75
CA TRP A 203 29.51 23.60 6.07
C TRP A 203 29.75 23.61 7.59
N SER A 204 30.97 23.36 8.01
CA SER A 204 31.39 23.42 9.40
C SER A 204 32.50 24.46 9.57
N PRO A 205 32.43 25.36 10.58
CA PRO A 205 33.43 26.43 10.78
C PRO A 205 34.79 25.91 11.26
N LYS A 206 34.86 24.66 11.68
CA LYS A 206 36.06 24.00 12.18
C LYS A 206 35.91 22.49 12.08
N GLU A 207 37.02 21.78 12.20
CA GLU A 207 36.95 20.33 12.45
C GLU A 207 36.32 20.09 13.83
N GLN A 208 35.30 19.22 13.87
CA GLN A 208 34.59 18.89 15.10
C GLN A 208 33.94 17.50 15.06
N PRO A 209 33.84 16.84 16.24
CA PRO A 209 33.10 15.61 16.37
C PRO A 209 31.59 15.87 16.22
N ALA A 210 30.90 14.93 15.60
CA ALA A 210 29.46 14.93 15.44
C ALA A 210 28.89 13.49 15.54
N THR A 211 27.62 13.39 15.85
CA THR A 211 26.86 12.16 15.65
C THR A 211 25.93 12.37 14.47
N LEU A 212 26.16 11.64 13.38
CA LEU A 212 25.20 11.53 12.30
C LEU A 212 24.07 10.61 12.76
N ARG A 213 22.85 11.11 12.78
CA ARG A 213 21.65 10.38 13.06
C ARG A 213 20.82 10.32 11.81
N LEU A 214 20.37 9.14 11.43
CA LEU A 214 19.64 8.94 10.19
C LEU A 214 18.55 7.89 10.32
N GLY A 215 17.67 7.87 9.35
CA GLY A 215 16.66 6.84 9.14
C GLY A 215 16.45 6.63 7.65
N SER A 216 15.96 5.47 7.28
CA SER A 216 15.73 5.10 5.90
C SER A 216 14.59 4.11 5.76
N ASP A 217 13.95 4.16 4.63
CA ASP A 217 13.01 3.20 4.10
C ASP A 217 13.55 2.77 2.73
N ASP A 218 14.10 1.58 2.53
CA ASP A 218 14.50 0.49 3.42
C ASP A 218 15.98 0.61 3.88
N GLY A 219 16.87 -0.20 3.23
CA GLY A 219 18.30 -0.28 3.53
C GLY A 219 19.07 0.98 3.14
N VAL A 220 20.13 1.30 3.87
CA VAL A 220 20.97 2.48 3.61
C VAL A 220 22.46 2.17 3.67
N LYS A 221 23.23 2.75 2.75
CA LYS A 221 24.68 2.92 2.84
C LYS A 221 25.02 4.40 2.85
N VAL A 222 25.98 4.78 3.65
CA VAL A 222 26.31 6.18 3.95
C VAL A 222 27.79 6.44 3.77
N TRP A 223 28.10 7.53 3.06
CA TRP A 223 29.46 8.06 2.92
C TRP A 223 29.49 9.51 3.40
N LEU A 224 30.52 9.84 4.14
CA LEU A 224 30.84 11.21 4.51
C LEU A 224 32.20 11.58 3.91
N ASN A 225 32.23 12.62 3.09
CA ASN A 225 33.44 13.05 2.37
C ASN A 225 34.11 11.91 1.58
N GLY A 226 33.30 11.08 0.92
CA GLY A 226 33.74 9.94 0.12
C GLY A 226 34.15 8.70 0.91
N LYS A 227 34.18 8.75 2.26
CA LYS A 227 34.51 7.60 3.10
C LYS A 227 33.22 6.90 3.58
N PRO A 228 33.12 5.58 3.48
CA PRO A 228 31.98 4.85 4.03
C PRO A 228 31.98 4.96 5.56
N VAL A 229 30.85 5.32 6.13
CA VAL A 229 30.70 5.53 7.58
C VAL A 229 29.62 4.66 8.21
N HIS A 230 28.64 4.17 7.40
CA HIS A 230 27.56 3.32 7.89
C HIS A 230 26.94 2.48 6.78
N ALA A 231 26.38 1.32 7.17
CA ALA A 231 25.57 0.48 6.31
C ALA A 231 24.56 -0.32 7.16
N ALA A 232 23.30 -0.29 6.77
CA ALA A 232 22.23 -1.08 7.36
C ALA A 232 21.37 -1.68 6.23
N ASN A 233 21.43 -3.00 6.05
CA ASN A 233 20.57 -3.71 5.11
C ASN A 233 19.34 -4.21 5.88
N ALA A 234 18.27 -3.43 5.85
CA ALA A 234 17.05 -3.67 6.60
C ALA A 234 15.82 -3.34 5.76
N LEU A 235 14.77 -4.12 5.90
CA LEU A 235 13.42 -3.79 5.40
C LEU A 235 12.70 -3.06 6.54
N ARG A 236 12.49 -1.76 6.38
CA ARG A 236 11.91 -0.91 7.43
C ARG A 236 11.35 0.39 6.85
N GLY A 237 10.35 0.96 7.53
CA GLY A 237 9.88 2.32 7.25
C GLY A 237 10.81 3.39 7.81
N VAL A 238 10.77 4.60 7.25
CA VAL A 238 11.60 5.72 7.69
C VAL A 238 11.15 6.26 9.06
N SER A 239 12.10 6.37 9.99
CA SER A 239 11.90 7.03 11.28
C SER A 239 13.13 7.84 11.68
N PRO A 240 12.99 8.94 12.43
CA PRO A 240 14.13 9.69 12.92
C PRO A 240 15.04 8.84 13.81
N ASP A 241 16.35 9.06 13.69
CA ASP A 241 17.37 8.52 14.61
C ASP A 241 17.43 6.98 14.72
N GLN A 242 16.97 6.26 13.68
CA GLN A 242 17.07 4.79 13.61
C GLN A 242 18.53 4.32 13.74
N ASP A 243 19.43 5.01 13.07
CA ASP A 243 20.87 4.73 13.11
C ASP A 243 21.64 5.94 13.68
N LYS A 244 22.72 5.66 14.43
CA LYS A 244 23.57 6.66 15.06
C LYS A 244 25.03 6.34 14.80
N VAL A 245 25.72 7.27 14.15
CA VAL A 245 27.10 7.07 13.68
C VAL A 245 27.99 8.22 14.18
N ASN A 246 29.02 7.91 14.93
CA ASN A 246 30.01 8.90 15.31
C ASN A 246 30.91 9.26 14.12
N VAL A 247 30.96 10.53 13.79
CA VAL A 247 31.74 11.05 12.64
C VAL A 247 32.51 12.29 13.05
N THR A 248 33.44 12.73 12.20
CA THR A 248 34.12 14.01 12.31
C THR A 248 33.79 14.84 11.07
N LEU A 249 33.22 16.02 11.29
CA LEU A 249 33.09 17.02 10.25
C LEU A 249 34.44 17.75 10.13
N ARG A 250 34.97 17.87 8.91
CA ARG A 250 36.14 18.69 8.62
C ARG A 250 35.74 20.17 8.57
N GLU A 251 36.68 21.05 8.73
CA GLU A 251 36.48 22.46 8.45
C GLU A 251 36.10 22.68 6.98
N GLY A 252 35.15 23.58 6.73
CA GLY A 252 34.60 23.84 5.41
C GLY A 252 33.47 22.89 5.00
N ALA A 253 33.35 22.63 3.70
CA ALA A 253 32.28 21.85 3.14
C ALA A 253 32.45 20.33 3.40
N ASN A 254 31.39 19.70 3.89
CA ASN A 254 31.28 18.27 4.08
C ASN A 254 30.16 17.73 3.19
N GLU A 255 30.38 16.62 2.52
CA GLU A 255 29.44 15.96 1.65
C GLU A 255 28.94 14.68 2.29
N LEU A 256 27.62 14.59 2.49
CA LEU A 256 26.92 13.40 2.93
C LEU A 256 26.24 12.76 1.71
N LEU A 257 26.56 11.51 1.44
CA LEU A 257 25.92 10.71 0.39
C LEU A 257 25.23 9.51 1.01
N LEU A 258 23.97 9.32 0.70
CA LEU A 258 23.17 8.14 1.05
C LEU A 258 22.85 7.37 -0.20
N LYS A 259 22.93 6.04 -0.13
CA LYS A 259 22.32 5.09 -1.05
C LYS A 259 21.17 4.44 -0.30
N VAL A 260 19.94 4.59 -0.80
CA VAL A 260 18.73 4.06 -0.16
C VAL A 260 18.07 3.06 -1.09
N THR A 261 17.85 1.84 -0.60
CA THR A 261 17.13 0.80 -1.34
C THR A 261 15.63 0.89 -1.06
N ASN A 262 14.82 0.42 -1.98
CA ASN A 262 13.37 0.30 -1.83
C ASN A 262 12.89 -1.10 -2.27
N GLY A 263 12.28 -1.86 -1.37
CA GLY A 263 11.60 -3.11 -1.66
C GLY A 263 10.19 -2.91 -2.20
N GLY A 264 9.54 -1.86 -1.77
CA GLY A 264 8.19 -1.48 -2.15
C GLY A 264 7.49 -0.72 -1.03
N GLY A 265 6.41 -0.04 -1.37
CA GLY A 265 5.72 0.86 -0.45
C GLY A 265 6.28 2.27 -0.49
N ASP A 266 6.42 2.87 0.69
CA ASP A 266 7.07 4.17 0.86
C ASP A 266 8.56 4.10 0.50
N TRP A 267 9.16 5.25 0.28
CA TRP A 267 10.59 5.35 0.00
C TRP A 267 11.10 6.69 0.51
N GLY A 268 11.92 6.65 1.53
CA GLY A 268 12.33 7.87 2.19
C GLY A 268 13.66 7.78 2.94
N ALA A 269 14.18 8.93 3.29
CA ALA A 269 15.35 9.07 4.16
C ALA A 269 15.28 10.34 4.98
N ILE A 270 15.95 10.32 6.12
CA ILE A 270 16.06 11.45 7.05
C ILE A 270 17.46 11.46 7.63
N ALA A 271 18.06 12.64 7.80
CA ALA A 271 19.36 12.75 8.46
C ALA A 271 19.54 14.09 9.18
N ARG A 272 20.33 14.05 10.25
CA ARG A 272 20.78 15.24 11.01
C ARG A 272 22.13 15.02 11.67
N PHE A 273 22.85 16.12 11.90
CA PHE A 273 24.06 16.12 12.70
C PHE A 273 23.79 16.67 14.09
N THR A 274 24.19 15.91 15.11
CA THR A 274 23.96 16.26 16.52
C THR A 274 25.25 16.18 17.34
N THR A 275 25.22 16.69 18.55
CA THR A 275 26.16 16.32 19.60
C THR A 275 25.97 14.85 19.99
N ARG A 276 26.84 14.30 20.82
CA ARG A 276 26.69 12.96 21.38
C ARG A 276 25.39 12.80 22.17
N ASP A 277 24.95 13.85 22.84
CA ASP A 277 23.74 13.86 23.68
C ASP A 277 22.46 14.02 22.86
N GLY A 278 22.59 14.20 21.54
CA GLY A 278 21.44 14.28 20.63
C GLY A 278 20.96 15.69 20.31
N GLU A 279 21.58 16.71 20.89
CA GLU A 279 21.26 18.09 20.57
C GLU A 279 21.77 18.49 19.18
N PRO A 280 20.96 19.20 18.38
CA PRO A 280 21.41 19.68 17.07
C PRO A 280 22.70 20.46 17.13
N LEU A 281 23.63 20.25 16.20
CA LEU A 281 24.80 21.09 16.04
C LEU A 281 24.36 22.50 15.60
N ARG A 282 24.68 23.51 16.39
CA ARG A 282 24.20 24.87 16.18
C ARG A 282 25.11 25.73 15.28
N ASN A 283 26.26 25.23 14.93
CA ASN A 283 27.33 25.96 14.23
C ASN A 283 27.60 25.40 12.82
N ILE A 284 26.71 24.57 12.27
CA ILE A 284 26.81 24.09 10.90
C ILE A 284 25.74 24.73 10.02
N ASN A 285 26.00 24.81 8.72
CA ASN A 285 25.06 25.33 7.72
C ASN A 285 24.83 24.30 6.61
N GLU A 286 23.63 24.26 6.04
CA GLU A 286 23.40 23.56 4.78
C GLU A 286 23.97 24.39 3.61
N ILE A 287 24.49 23.69 2.61
CA ILE A 287 24.91 24.27 1.34
C ILE A 287 23.95 23.83 0.26
N SER A 288 23.23 24.78 -0.32
CA SER A 288 22.25 24.53 -1.39
C SER A 288 22.13 25.76 -2.30
N PRO A 289 21.33 25.74 -3.35
CA PRO A 289 21.00 26.95 -4.11
C PRO A 289 20.38 28.05 -3.25
N GLU A 290 19.67 27.69 -2.18
CA GLU A 290 19.02 28.60 -1.24
C GLU A 290 20.00 29.13 -0.17
N PHE A 291 20.96 28.27 0.25
CA PHE A 291 21.91 28.58 1.30
C PHE A 291 23.36 28.45 0.84
N LYS A 292 24.14 29.48 0.95
CA LYS A 292 25.57 29.44 0.67
C LYS A 292 26.38 29.11 1.95
N SER A 293 27.64 28.68 1.80
CA SER A 293 28.48 28.13 2.86
C SER A 293 28.60 28.94 4.15
N ASP A 294 28.48 30.23 4.08
CA ASP A 294 28.70 31.20 5.18
C ASP A 294 27.46 32.02 5.55
N GLU A 295 26.36 31.84 4.84
CA GLU A 295 25.10 32.54 5.08
C GLU A 295 24.10 31.64 5.78
N GLY A 296 23.92 31.81 7.03
CA GLY A 296 22.73 31.77 7.87
C GLY A 296 21.72 30.65 7.78
N SER A 297 22.03 29.41 7.31
CA SER A 297 21.05 28.30 7.43
C SER A 297 21.02 27.68 8.85
N HIS A 298 21.93 28.05 9.76
CA HIS A 298 21.96 27.46 11.09
C HIS A 298 20.71 27.76 11.94
N ASP A 299 20.09 28.91 11.78
CA ASP A 299 18.80 29.18 12.44
C ASP A 299 17.69 28.35 11.89
N TYR A 300 17.69 28.11 10.59
CA TYR A 300 16.74 27.23 9.91
C TYR A 300 16.94 25.79 10.34
N LEU A 301 18.17 25.27 10.35
CA LEU A 301 18.48 23.92 10.87
C LEU A 301 18.04 23.76 12.33
N ARG A 302 18.26 24.80 13.17
CA ARG A 302 17.83 24.80 14.57
C ARG A 302 16.32 24.72 14.70
N GLN A 303 15.55 25.48 13.91
CA GLN A 303 14.08 25.44 13.86
C GLN A 303 13.58 24.07 13.41
N ASN A 304 14.35 23.40 12.55
CA ASN A 304 14.06 22.04 12.07
C ASN A 304 14.73 20.94 12.92
N SER A 305 15.07 21.19 14.18
CA SER A 305 15.68 20.21 15.08
C SER A 305 16.99 19.60 14.55
N GLY A 306 17.70 20.36 13.68
CA GLY A 306 18.95 19.96 13.03
C GLY A 306 18.80 19.02 11.84
N PHE A 307 17.58 18.69 11.42
CA PHE A 307 17.38 17.86 10.24
C PHE A 307 17.78 18.58 8.96
N LEU A 308 18.51 17.88 8.10
CA LEU A 308 18.87 18.37 6.77
C LEU A 308 17.63 18.47 5.90
N THR A 309 17.48 19.57 5.21
CA THR A 309 16.25 19.90 4.48
C THR A 309 16.45 20.03 2.97
N GLN A 310 17.70 20.18 2.52
CA GLN A 310 18.06 20.42 1.13
C GLN A 310 18.85 19.24 0.58
N TRP A 311 18.25 18.49 -0.32
CA TRP A 311 18.85 17.30 -0.87
C TRP A 311 18.88 17.32 -2.39
N GLN A 312 19.91 16.74 -2.97
CA GLN A 312 19.93 16.33 -4.35
C GLN A 312 19.61 14.83 -4.42
N VAL A 313 18.67 14.44 -5.27
CA VAL A 313 18.22 13.07 -5.42
C VAL A 313 18.46 12.61 -6.84
N ALA A 314 18.96 11.39 -7.01
CA ALA A 314 19.21 10.73 -8.29
C ALA A 314 18.70 9.29 -8.29
N GLY A 315 18.07 8.89 -9.38
CA GLY A 315 17.47 7.56 -9.58
C GLY A 315 16.14 7.68 -10.33
N PRO A 316 15.23 6.69 -10.28
CA PRO A 316 15.45 5.38 -9.67
C PRO A 316 16.40 4.51 -10.50
N PHE A 317 17.19 3.67 -9.84
CA PHE A 317 18.08 2.73 -10.49
C PHE A 317 17.62 1.31 -10.18
N GLN A 318 17.40 0.50 -11.20
CA GLN A 318 16.96 -0.89 -11.08
C GLN A 318 17.98 -1.81 -11.76
N ALA A 319 18.27 -2.93 -11.13
CA ALA A 319 19.01 -4.02 -11.77
C ALA A 319 18.05 -5.19 -11.95
N GLY A 320 17.68 -5.50 -13.17
CA GLY A 320 16.60 -6.40 -13.55
C GLY A 320 16.51 -7.67 -12.69
N GLY A 321 15.34 -7.88 -12.09
CA GLY A 321 14.99 -9.06 -11.32
C GLY A 321 15.61 -9.19 -9.92
N LYS A 322 16.40 -8.23 -9.46
CA LYS A 322 17.00 -8.23 -8.13
C LYS A 322 16.14 -7.49 -7.12
N GLY A 323 15.88 -8.10 -5.99
CA GLY A 323 15.21 -7.46 -4.85
C GLY A 323 16.12 -6.45 -4.11
N PRO A 324 15.56 -5.67 -3.17
CA PRO A 324 16.26 -4.57 -2.49
C PRO A 324 17.50 -5.05 -1.74
N GLU A 325 17.46 -6.23 -1.12
CA GLU A 325 18.60 -6.81 -0.42
C GLU A 325 19.79 -7.07 -1.36
N SER A 326 19.51 -7.54 -2.58
CA SER A 326 20.53 -7.75 -3.61
C SER A 326 21.07 -6.44 -4.18
N LEU A 327 20.21 -5.41 -4.28
CA LEU A 327 20.59 -4.07 -4.73
C LEU A 327 21.45 -3.32 -3.71
N PHE A 328 21.37 -3.70 -2.44
CA PHE A 328 22.15 -3.09 -1.39
C PHE A 328 23.66 -3.13 -1.67
N ASP A 329 24.17 -4.26 -2.15
CA ASP A 329 25.60 -4.45 -2.45
C ASP A 329 26.00 -4.09 -3.87
N VAL A 330 25.04 -3.90 -4.77
CA VAL A 330 25.37 -3.43 -6.12
C VAL A 330 26.03 -2.07 -6.01
N ALA A 331 27.27 -1.97 -6.45
CA ALA A 331 27.97 -0.71 -6.58
C ALA A 331 27.26 0.12 -7.66
N PHE A 332 26.59 1.20 -7.26
CA PHE A 332 25.88 2.11 -8.18
C PHE A 332 25.96 3.55 -7.70
N PRO A 333 26.12 4.52 -8.55
CA PRO A 333 26.82 4.32 -9.77
C PRO A 333 28.29 4.27 -9.40
N PRO A 334 29.02 3.21 -9.48
CA PRO A 334 30.41 3.47 -9.65
C PRO A 334 30.56 4.09 -11.00
N GLU A 335 29.71 3.73 -11.92
CA GLU A 335 29.88 4.14 -13.30
C GLU A 335 28.52 3.92 -13.95
N ALA A 336 27.73 5.00 -14.05
CA ALA A 336 26.65 4.98 -15.03
C ALA A 336 27.22 4.34 -16.29
N PRO A 337 26.51 3.42 -16.97
CA PRO A 337 26.97 2.86 -18.22
C PRO A 337 27.54 3.99 -19.04
N SER A 338 28.79 3.86 -19.49
CA SER A 338 29.62 4.95 -20.01
C SER A 338 28.81 5.90 -20.90
N GLY A 339 28.60 7.13 -20.45
CA GLY A 339 27.86 8.15 -21.16
C GLY A 339 26.53 8.62 -20.56
N ALA A 340 25.91 7.92 -19.60
CA ALA A 340 24.71 8.41 -18.94
C ALA A 340 25.08 9.44 -17.85
N LYS A 341 24.75 10.70 -18.06
CA LYS A 341 24.83 11.72 -17.01
C LYS A 341 23.74 11.44 -15.97
N VAL A 342 24.12 11.19 -14.73
CA VAL A 342 23.19 11.10 -13.61
C VAL A 342 22.53 12.46 -13.42
N ALA A 343 21.22 12.53 -13.61
CA ALA A 343 20.47 13.77 -13.40
C ALA A 343 20.10 13.88 -11.91
N TRP A 344 20.70 14.85 -11.23
CA TRP A 344 20.37 15.20 -9.87
C TRP A 344 19.22 16.21 -9.85
N LYS A 345 18.23 15.97 -8.98
CA LYS A 345 17.12 16.90 -8.74
C LYS A 345 17.23 17.44 -7.33
N TRP A 346 17.02 18.75 -7.14
CA TRP A 346 16.85 19.32 -5.82
C TRP A 346 15.46 18.96 -5.27
N VAL A 347 15.44 18.52 -4.02
CA VAL A 347 14.24 18.13 -3.28
C VAL A 347 14.34 18.69 -1.87
N ASN A 348 13.28 19.34 -1.42
CA ASN A 348 13.19 19.84 -0.07
C ASN A 348 12.60 18.75 0.85
N ALA A 349 13.17 18.61 2.04
CA ALA A 349 12.62 17.74 3.05
C ALA A 349 11.25 18.26 3.53
N HIS A 350 10.48 17.33 4.01
CA HIS A 350 9.12 17.58 4.48
C HIS A 350 9.11 18.60 5.64
N GLN A 351 8.23 19.60 5.53
CA GLN A 351 8.02 20.59 6.59
C GLN A 351 6.86 20.13 7.49
N PRO A 352 6.98 20.22 8.81
CA PRO A 352 6.01 19.65 9.74
C PRO A 352 4.66 20.37 9.78
N ASP A 353 4.57 21.57 9.23
CA ASP A 353 3.37 22.41 9.33
C ASP A 353 2.44 22.29 8.12
N ASP A 354 2.77 21.44 7.15
CA ASP A 354 1.90 21.18 6.00
C ASP A 354 0.78 20.21 6.38
N LYS A 355 -0.28 20.79 6.95
CA LYS A 355 -1.52 20.07 7.30
C LYS A 355 -2.45 19.87 6.11
N GLN A 356 -2.04 20.26 4.91
CA GLN A 356 -2.83 20.05 3.71
C GLN A 356 -2.88 18.56 3.36
N VAL A 357 -4.09 18.05 3.11
CA VAL A 357 -4.26 16.72 2.54
C VAL A 357 -3.75 16.73 1.11
N LYS A 358 -2.77 15.88 0.81
CA LYS A 358 -2.18 15.75 -0.53
C LYS A 358 -2.73 14.58 -1.32
N TRP A 359 -3.59 13.77 -0.70
CA TRP A 359 -4.34 12.71 -1.37
C TRP A 359 -5.25 13.31 -2.46
N ARG A 360 -5.68 12.50 -3.39
CA ARG A 360 -6.53 12.94 -4.50
C ARG A 360 -7.92 12.32 -4.43
N ILE A 361 -8.89 12.96 -5.06
CA ILE A 361 -10.22 12.39 -5.24
C ILE A 361 -10.31 11.85 -6.66
N VAL A 362 -10.58 10.56 -6.78
CA VAL A 362 -10.70 9.83 -8.05
C VAL A 362 -12.05 9.10 -8.02
N ASP A 363 -12.94 9.42 -8.94
CA ASP A 363 -14.27 8.82 -9.06
C ASP A 363 -15.07 8.81 -7.75
N GLY A 364 -15.00 9.90 -6.98
CA GLY A 364 -15.70 10.06 -5.70
C GLY A 364 -15.08 9.26 -4.54
N ALA A 365 -13.88 8.74 -4.71
CA ALA A 365 -13.10 8.11 -3.65
C ALA A 365 -11.83 8.90 -3.34
N MET A 366 -11.44 9.00 -2.08
CA MET A 366 -10.10 9.45 -1.73
C MET A 366 -9.09 8.36 -2.04
N GLU A 367 -8.02 8.70 -2.72
CA GLU A 367 -6.94 7.79 -3.08
C GLU A 367 -5.64 8.25 -2.44
N VAL A 368 -4.96 7.32 -1.78
CA VAL A 368 -3.62 7.54 -1.24
C VAL A 368 -2.71 8.07 -2.35
N LYS A 369 -2.05 9.18 -2.12
CA LYS A 369 -0.91 9.60 -2.94
C LYS A 369 0.35 9.19 -2.20
N ALA A 370 0.96 8.14 -2.69
CA ALA A 370 2.11 7.48 -2.07
C ALA A 370 3.17 8.47 -1.58
N GLY A 371 3.57 8.33 -0.31
CA GLY A 371 4.63 9.10 0.32
C GLY A 371 4.30 10.56 0.61
N THR A 372 3.03 10.98 0.49
CA THR A 372 2.64 12.36 0.83
C THR A 372 2.15 12.51 2.26
N GLY A 373 2.16 11.41 3.00
CA GLY A 373 1.74 11.34 4.39
C GLY A 373 0.28 10.91 4.55
N SER A 374 0.04 10.37 5.70
CA SER A 374 -1.27 9.91 6.16
C SER A 374 -2.22 11.07 6.44
N ILE A 375 -3.49 10.76 6.64
CA ILE A 375 -4.52 11.77 6.95
C ILE A 375 -5.29 11.38 8.20
N VAL A 376 -5.79 12.39 8.92
CA VAL A 376 -6.60 12.18 10.12
C VAL A 376 -7.78 13.15 10.15
N THR A 377 -8.89 12.76 10.76
CA THR A 377 -10.04 13.66 10.94
C THR A 377 -9.69 14.83 11.86
N LYS A 378 -10.25 16.01 11.58
CA LYS A 378 -10.18 17.19 12.45
C LYS A 378 -10.96 16.97 13.73
N ASP A 379 -12.12 16.32 13.62
CA ASP A 379 -12.96 15.97 14.74
C ASP A 379 -12.40 14.73 15.46
N GLN A 380 -12.59 14.68 16.78
CA GLN A 380 -12.12 13.61 17.65
C GLN A 380 -13.30 12.91 18.30
N PHE A 381 -13.26 11.61 18.43
CA PHE A 381 -14.36 10.77 18.86
C PHE A 381 -13.93 9.85 20.01
N ARG A 382 -14.90 9.43 20.81
CA ARG A 382 -14.64 8.52 21.92
C ARG A 382 -15.18 7.13 21.65
N ASP A 383 -16.47 6.95 21.79
CA ASP A 383 -17.17 5.69 21.52
C ASP A 383 -18.01 5.88 20.26
N PHE A 384 -17.92 4.96 19.30
CA PHE A 384 -18.57 5.18 18.00
C PHE A 384 -18.85 3.89 17.24
N LYS A 385 -19.75 4.02 16.26
CA LYS A 385 -19.86 3.11 15.12
C LYS A 385 -19.28 3.80 13.88
N LEU A 386 -18.40 3.11 13.16
CA LEU A 386 -17.76 3.59 11.94
C LEU A 386 -18.14 2.67 10.79
N HIS A 387 -18.53 3.26 9.68
CA HIS A 387 -18.60 2.60 8.38
C HIS A 387 -17.56 3.20 7.45
N ILE A 388 -16.83 2.35 6.73
CA ILE A 388 -15.84 2.77 5.75
C ILE A 388 -15.76 1.75 4.60
N GLU A 389 -15.78 2.24 3.37
CA GLU A 389 -15.54 1.44 2.18
C GLU A 389 -14.11 1.65 1.70
N PHE A 390 -13.43 0.57 1.34
CA PHE A 390 -12.07 0.62 0.81
C PHE A 390 -11.88 -0.35 -0.34
N ARG A 391 -10.86 -0.11 -1.17
CA ARG A 391 -10.35 -1.08 -2.12
C ARG A 391 -8.84 -0.97 -2.26
N THR A 392 -8.19 -2.12 -2.39
CA THR A 392 -6.75 -2.22 -2.59
C THR A 392 -6.41 -2.23 -4.08
N PRO A 393 -5.25 -1.69 -4.49
CA PRO A 393 -4.79 -1.78 -5.88
C PRO A 393 -4.37 -3.21 -6.23
N PHE A 394 -4.47 -3.57 -7.52
CA PHE A 394 -3.95 -4.83 -8.02
C PHE A 394 -2.43 -4.77 -8.18
N MET A 395 -1.70 -5.58 -7.39
CA MET A 395 -0.23 -5.59 -7.33
C MET A 395 0.31 -7.04 -7.38
N PRO A 396 0.21 -7.73 -8.52
CA PRO A 396 0.48 -9.18 -8.61
C PRO A 396 1.92 -9.57 -8.29
N ASN A 397 2.87 -8.65 -8.46
CA ASN A 397 4.29 -8.88 -8.17
C ASN A 397 4.70 -8.51 -6.74
N ALA A 398 3.85 -7.80 -5.99
CA ALA A 398 4.10 -7.44 -4.60
C ALA A 398 3.72 -8.58 -3.65
N ARG A 399 4.32 -8.61 -2.46
CA ARG A 399 4.09 -9.65 -1.45
C ARG A 399 4.04 -9.05 -0.05
N GLY A 400 3.33 -9.75 0.86
CA GLY A 400 3.24 -9.37 2.27
C GLY A 400 2.82 -7.92 2.46
N GLN A 401 3.45 -7.21 3.36
CA GLN A 401 3.11 -5.81 3.72
C GLN A 401 3.35 -4.79 2.59
N GLY A 402 4.00 -5.17 1.49
CA GLY A 402 4.17 -4.32 0.31
C GLY A 402 3.00 -4.38 -0.69
N ARG A 403 1.91 -5.14 -0.42
CA ARG A 403 0.86 -5.41 -1.38
C ARG A 403 -0.47 -4.78 -0.98
N GLY A 404 -0.80 -3.61 -1.54
CA GLY A 404 -2.08 -2.92 -1.30
C GLY A 404 -2.30 -2.52 0.16
N ASN A 405 -1.25 -2.03 0.82
CA ASN A 405 -1.22 -1.76 2.24
C ASN A 405 -1.72 -0.36 2.60
N SER A 406 -2.47 -0.29 3.68
CA SER A 406 -2.92 0.89 4.40
C SER A 406 -3.43 0.46 5.78
N GLY A 407 -3.95 1.40 6.59
CA GLY A 407 -4.56 1.13 7.89
C GLY A 407 -5.69 2.08 8.21
N VAL A 408 -6.71 1.58 8.90
CA VAL A 408 -7.79 2.39 9.49
C VAL A 408 -7.56 2.41 11.00
N TYR A 409 -7.10 3.54 11.52
CA TYR A 409 -6.82 3.68 12.94
C TYR A 409 -8.01 4.29 13.67
N LEU A 410 -8.53 3.55 14.63
CA LEU A 410 -9.56 4.00 15.54
C LEU A 410 -8.91 4.87 16.62
N GLN A 411 -9.42 6.07 16.83
CA GLN A 411 -8.84 7.06 17.76
C GLN A 411 -7.34 7.33 17.55
N ASN A 412 -6.84 7.33 16.30
CA ASN A 412 -5.42 7.50 15.97
C ASN A 412 -4.48 6.39 16.50
N ARG A 413 -4.98 5.37 17.16
CA ARG A 413 -4.17 4.48 18.04
C ARG A 413 -4.32 3.01 17.74
N TYR A 414 -5.48 2.57 17.25
CA TYR A 414 -5.81 1.15 17.15
C TYR A 414 -6.09 0.80 15.68
N GLU A 415 -5.15 0.14 15.04
CA GLU A 415 -5.22 -0.18 13.63
C GLU A 415 -6.08 -1.39 13.34
N VAL A 416 -7.03 -1.21 12.43
CA VAL A 416 -7.63 -2.27 11.63
C VAL A 416 -6.89 -2.30 10.30
N GLN A 417 -6.14 -3.36 10.06
CA GLN A 417 -5.26 -3.49 8.89
C GLN A 417 -6.05 -3.50 7.58
N VAL A 418 -5.58 -2.75 6.60
CA VAL A 418 -6.01 -2.80 5.20
C VAL A 418 -4.86 -3.35 4.36
N LEU A 419 -5.09 -4.51 3.72
CA LEU A 419 -4.07 -5.19 2.94
C LEU A 419 -4.74 -6.00 1.82
N ASP A 420 -4.07 -6.21 0.69
CA ASP A 420 -4.50 -7.24 -0.26
C ASP A 420 -4.09 -8.62 0.27
N SER A 421 -4.95 -9.18 1.12
CA SER A 421 -4.82 -10.51 1.70
C SER A 421 -5.74 -11.54 1.03
N TYR A 422 -6.18 -11.27 -0.20
CA TYR A 422 -7.09 -12.15 -0.91
C TYR A 422 -6.52 -13.56 -1.06
N GLY A 423 -7.27 -14.56 -0.56
CA GLY A 423 -6.87 -15.97 -0.59
C GLY A 423 -5.71 -16.33 0.35
N LEU A 424 -5.37 -15.49 1.31
CA LEU A 424 -4.38 -15.80 2.36
C LEU A 424 -5.06 -16.26 3.64
N GLU A 425 -4.32 -16.97 4.47
CA GLU A 425 -4.75 -17.27 5.83
C GLU A 425 -4.80 -16.00 6.67
N PRO A 426 -5.82 -15.85 7.56
CA PRO A 426 -5.91 -14.69 8.43
C PRO A 426 -4.73 -14.65 9.41
N LYS A 427 -4.18 -13.45 9.62
CA LYS A 427 -3.15 -13.15 10.62
C LYS A 427 -3.43 -11.79 11.24
N ASP A 428 -2.77 -11.50 12.34
CA ASP A 428 -2.91 -10.22 13.04
C ASP A 428 -2.34 -9.01 12.29
N ASN A 429 -1.60 -9.25 11.21
CA ASN A 429 -1.05 -8.26 10.29
C ASN A 429 -1.54 -8.43 8.83
N GLU A 430 -2.57 -9.26 8.61
CA GLU A 430 -3.30 -9.37 7.34
C GLU A 430 -4.59 -8.55 7.40
N CYS A 431 -5.29 -8.43 6.28
CA CYS A 431 -6.51 -7.62 6.16
C CYS A 431 -7.54 -7.94 7.24
N GLY A 432 -8.01 -6.93 7.96
CA GLY A 432 -8.94 -7.06 9.09
C GLY A 432 -8.26 -7.38 10.42
N GLY A 433 -6.96 -7.67 10.46
CA GLY A 433 -6.22 -7.85 11.70
C GLY A 433 -6.24 -6.57 12.56
N ILE A 434 -6.39 -6.72 13.87
CA ILE A 434 -6.00 -5.65 14.80
C ILE A 434 -4.48 -5.80 14.97
N TYR A 435 -3.76 -4.88 14.37
CA TYR A 435 -2.33 -5.05 14.05
C TYR A 435 -1.49 -5.53 15.25
N GLN A 436 -0.87 -6.71 15.09
CA GLN A 436 -0.08 -7.41 16.13
C GLN A 436 -0.83 -7.69 17.45
N VAL A 437 -2.17 -7.67 17.44
CA VAL A 437 -3.01 -7.91 18.62
C VAL A 437 -4.05 -9.00 18.40
N GLY A 438 -4.76 -8.95 17.28
CA GLY A 438 -5.88 -9.85 17.03
C GLY A 438 -5.92 -10.40 15.62
N VAL A 439 -5.96 -11.73 15.52
CA VAL A 439 -6.16 -12.44 14.25
C VAL A 439 -7.66 -12.42 13.92
N PRO A 440 -8.07 -12.05 12.69
CA PRO A 440 -9.46 -12.19 12.26
C PRO A 440 -9.93 -13.65 12.35
N MET A 441 -11.16 -13.86 12.79
CA MET A 441 -11.76 -15.20 12.86
C MET A 441 -11.82 -15.88 11.47
N VAL A 442 -11.95 -15.07 10.41
CA VAL A 442 -11.98 -15.54 9.03
C VAL A 442 -11.49 -14.44 8.09
N ASN A 443 -10.85 -14.82 6.99
CA ASN A 443 -10.47 -13.89 5.94
C ASN A 443 -11.65 -13.60 5.00
N MET A 444 -12.19 -12.39 5.08
CA MET A 444 -13.28 -11.91 4.23
C MET A 444 -12.83 -11.03 3.06
N CYS A 445 -11.52 -10.94 2.82
CA CYS A 445 -10.95 -10.09 1.78
C CYS A 445 -11.49 -10.46 0.39
N TYR A 446 -11.90 -9.45 -0.37
CA TYR A 446 -12.24 -9.60 -1.79
C TYR A 446 -11.01 -9.40 -2.66
N PRO A 447 -11.04 -9.81 -3.92
CA PRO A 447 -9.97 -9.52 -4.87
C PRO A 447 -9.64 -8.03 -4.92
N PRO A 448 -8.34 -7.65 -5.11
CA PRO A 448 -7.97 -6.25 -5.30
C PRO A 448 -8.76 -5.61 -6.44
N GLY A 449 -9.04 -4.32 -6.33
CA GLY A 449 -9.90 -3.58 -7.24
C GLY A 449 -11.40 -3.67 -6.90
N GLN A 450 -11.83 -4.58 -6.04
CA GLN A 450 -13.20 -4.66 -5.55
C GLN A 450 -13.38 -3.84 -4.26
N TRP A 451 -14.55 -3.17 -4.16
CA TRP A 451 -14.92 -2.43 -2.96
C TRP A 451 -15.33 -3.38 -1.84
N GLN A 452 -14.81 -3.10 -0.65
CA GLN A 452 -15.00 -3.84 0.59
C GLN A 452 -15.45 -2.89 1.68
N THR A 453 -16.02 -3.42 2.77
CA THR A 453 -16.52 -2.60 3.88
C THR A 453 -15.95 -3.07 5.20
N TYR A 454 -15.58 -2.11 6.04
CA TYR A 454 -15.51 -2.32 7.48
C TYR A 454 -16.67 -1.59 8.17
N ASP A 455 -17.39 -2.33 9.01
CA ASP A 455 -18.35 -1.80 9.95
C ASP A 455 -17.80 -2.08 11.38
N VAL A 456 -17.42 -1.03 12.08
CA VAL A 456 -16.72 -1.13 13.36
C VAL A 456 -17.55 -0.54 14.47
N THR A 457 -17.72 -1.27 15.56
CA THR A 457 -18.20 -0.72 16.84
C THR A 457 -17.00 -0.62 17.77
N PHE A 458 -16.67 0.60 18.18
CA PHE A 458 -15.52 0.89 19.02
C PHE A 458 -15.92 1.54 20.34
N ARG A 459 -15.36 1.03 21.43
CA ARG A 459 -15.46 1.61 22.77
C ARG A 459 -14.06 1.97 23.26
N ALA A 460 -13.85 3.24 23.54
CA ALA A 460 -12.62 3.77 24.07
C ALA A 460 -12.30 3.21 25.46
N PRO A 461 -11.03 3.11 25.83
CA PRO A 461 -10.65 2.72 27.18
C PRO A 461 -11.09 3.78 28.19
N ARG A 462 -11.41 3.32 29.40
CA ARG A 462 -11.61 4.14 30.60
C ARG A 462 -10.51 3.78 31.59
N SER A 463 -10.37 4.58 32.65
CA SER A 463 -9.34 4.32 33.68
C SER A 463 -9.37 2.87 34.16
N GLY A 464 -8.26 2.14 33.93
CA GLY A 464 -8.15 0.72 34.26
C GLY A 464 -8.76 -0.25 33.24
N GLU A 465 -9.42 0.23 32.19
CA GLU A 465 -10.02 -0.59 31.14
C GLU A 465 -9.21 -0.56 29.85
N LYS A 466 -9.45 -1.55 29.00
CA LYS A 466 -8.89 -1.64 27.64
C LYS A 466 -9.91 -1.13 26.62
N ALA A 467 -9.43 -0.68 25.46
CA ALA A 467 -10.29 -0.46 24.31
C ALA A 467 -10.95 -1.77 23.88
N VAL A 468 -12.16 -1.67 23.31
CA VAL A 468 -12.90 -2.83 22.81
C VAL A 468 -13.39 -2.53 21.40
N ALA A 469 -13.15 -3.45 20.47
CA ALA A 469 -13.64 -3.36 19.12
C ALA A 469 -14.40 -4.61 18.68
N THR A 470 -15.53 -4.40 18.00
CA THR A 470 -16.17 -5.40 17.16
C THR A 470 -16.00 -4.95 15.72
N VAL A 471 -15.45 -5.79 14.86
CA VAL A 471 -15.19 -5.50 13.45
C VAL A 471 -15.95 -6.47 12.58
N VAL A 472 -16.73 -5.94 11.68
CA VAL A 472 -17.43 -6.67 10.63
C VAL A 472 -16.77 -6.34 9.31
N HIS A 473 -16.28 -7.35 8.59
CA HIS A 473 -15.68 -7.21 7.28
C HIS A 473 -16.58 -7.87 6.24
N ASN A 474 -17.03 -7.09 5.26
CA ASN A 474 -17.93 -7.56 4.20
C ASN A 474 -19.18 -8.30 4.73
N GLY A 475 -19.75 -7.80 5.83
CA GLY A 475 -20.96 -8.36 6.46
C GLY A 475 -20.73 -9.52 7.41
N VAL A 476 -19.50 -9.98 7.60
CA VAL A 476 -19.14 -11.06 8.53
C VAL A 476 -18.33 -10.51 9.71
N THR A 477 -18.73 -10.84 10.93
CA THR A 477 -17.98 -10.47 12.15
C THR A 477 -16.64 -11.22 12.15
N ILE A 478 -15.55 -10.47 12.13
CA ILE A 478 -14.18 -11.00 12.15
C ILE A 478 -13.49 -10.79 13.49
N HIS A 479 -13.96 -9.83 14.29
CA HIS A 479 -13.62 -9.65 15.70
C HIS A 479 -14.86 -9.33 16.49
N GLU A 480 -15.11 -10.06 17.54
CA GLU A 480 -16.24 -9.83 18.43
C GLU A 480 -15.74 -9.39 19.81
N GLN A 481 -16.09 -8.16 20.23
CA GLN A 481 -15.74 -7.61 21.55
C GLN A 481 -14.23 -7.78 21.89
N LEU A 482 -13.35 -7.69 20.88
CA LEU A 482 -11.91 -7.85 21.09
C LEU A 482 -11.37 -6.75 22.01
N ARG A 483 -10.70 -7.15 23.09
CA ARG A 483 -10.02 -6.24 24.02
C ARG A 483 -8.62 -5.93 23.51
N ILE A 484 -8.36 -4.66 23.23
CA ILE A 484 -7.09 -4.19 22.69
C ILE A 484 -6.24 -3.65 23.84
N PRO A 485 -5.06 -4.24 24.13
CA PRO A 485 -4.28 -3.93 25.32
C PRO A 485 -3.68 -2.52 25.35
N GLY A 486 -3.43 -1.93 24.19
CA GLY A 486 -2.82 -0.61 24.03
C GLY A 486 -2.77 -0.19 22.58
N PRO A 487 -2.18 0.97 22.27
CA PRO A 487 -1.97 1.43 20.91
C PRO A 487 -1.19 0.40 20.07
N THR A 488 -1.59 0.24 18.81
CA THR A 488 -0.90 -0.63 17.86
C THR A 488 0.30 0.08 17.22
N GLY A 489 1.11 -0.64 16.45
CA GLY A 489 2.18 -0.03 15.67
C GLY A 489 1.66 1.10 14.77
N GLY A 490 2.42 2.20 14.62
CA GLY A 490 2.00 3.34 13.82
C GLY A 490 0.99 4.29 14.47
N ALA A 491 0.62 4.07 15.74
CA ALA A 491 -0.22 4.99 16.50
C ALA A 491 0.38 6.40 16.58
N LEU A 492 -0.46 7.43 16.46
CA LEU A 492 0.02 8.82 16.48
C LEU A 492 0.42 9.30 17.89
N ASP A 493 -0.16 8.70 18.92
CA ASP A 493 0.11 9.02 20.33
C ASP A 493 -0.23 7.85 21.28
N GLY A 494 0.11 8.02 22.57
CA GLY A 494 -0.22 7.08 23.63
C GLY A 494 -1.31 7.55 24.60
N ASN A 495 -2.06 8.62 24.28
CA ASN A 495 -3.04 9.26 25.17
C ASN A 495 -4.38 8.54 25.16
N VAL A 496 -4.38 7.28 25.52
CA VAL A 496 -5.52 6.35 25.35
C VAL A 496 -6.82 6.78 26.04
N LEU A 497 -6.74 7.66 27.06
CA LEU A 497 -7.91 8.16 27.77
C LEU A 497 -8.55 9.38 27.10
N GLU A 498 -7.87 10.01 26.13
CA GLU A 498 -8.37 11.16 25.39
C GLU A 498 -9.09 10.71 24.11
N PRO A 499 -10.10 11.47 23.64
CA PRO A 499 -10.67 11.25 22.31
C PRO A 499 -9.59 11.28 21.22
N GLY A 500 -9.86 10.66 20.10
CA GLY A 500 -8.93 10.67 18.94
C GLY A 500 -9.68 10.61 17.61
N GLY A 501 -9.02 10.98 16.54
CA GLY A 501 -9.59 10.99 15.20
C GLY A 501 -9.63 9.60 14.56
N ILE A 502 -10.26 9.53 13.40
CA ILE A 502 -10.08 8.42 12.47
C ILE A 502 -8.85 8.75 11.61
N TYR A 503 -7.85 7.89 11.63
CA TYR A 503 -6.61 8.09 10.91
C TYR A 503 -6.51 7.05 9.79
N LEU A 504 -6.20 7.48 8.56
CA LEU A 504 -5.98 6.62 7.41
C LEU A 504 -4.50 6.71 7.00
N GLN A 505 -3.88 5.54 6.89
CA GLN A 505 -2.44 5.42 6.69
C GLN A 505 -2.08 5.55 5.20
N ASP A 506 -1.05 6.35 4.90
CA ASP A 506 -0.27 6.24 3.68
C ASP A 506 0.87 5.22 3.92
N HIS A 507 0.81 4.09 3.25
CA HIS A 507 1.85 3.05 3.24
C HIS A 507 2.43 2.85 1.83
N GLY A 508 2.44 3.92 1.01
CA GLY A 508 3.00 3.92 -0.33
C GLY A 508 2.17 3.21 -1.41
N ASN A 509 1.00 2.67 -1.08
CA ASN A 509 0.14 1.99 -2.03
C ASN A 509 -1.13 2.80 -2.33
N LEU A 510 -1.63 2.73 -3.56
CA LEU A 510 -2.78 3.49 -4.05
C LEU A 510 -4.11 2.91 -3.55
N VAL A 511 -4.24 2.73 -2.25
CA VAL A 511 -5.48 2.30 -1.61
C VAL A 511 -6.50 3.42 -1.72
N GLN A 512 -7.75 3.06 -1.95
CA GLN A 512 -8.84 4.01 -2.06
C GLN A 512 -9.86 3.80 -0.95
N PHE A 513 -10.44 4.92 -0.48
CA PHE A 513 -11.49 4.94 0.53
C PHE A 513 -12.66 5.81 0.08
N ARG A 514 -13.89 5.45 0.47
CA ARG A 514 -15.08 6.25 0.21
C ARG A 514 -16.18 5.95 1.22
N ASN A 515 -17.28 6.69 1.14
CA ASN A 515 -18.47 6.49 1.97
C ASN A 515 -18.11 6.26 3.44
N ILE A 516 -17.41 7.26 4.02
CA ILE A 516 -16.94 7.18 5.41
C ILE A 516 -17.88 7.99 6.29
N TRP A 517 -18.52 7.32 7.24
CA TRP A 517 -19.35 7.98 8.22
C TRP A 517 -19.23 7.32 9.61
N LEU A 518 -19.49 8.11 10.62
CA LEU A 518 -19.36 7.72 12.02
C LEU A 518 -20.59 8.17 12.80
N MET A 519 -21.05 7.35 13.73
CA MET A 519 -22.10 7.68 14.68
C MET A 519 -21.55 7.50 16.11
N GLU A 520 -21.49 8.61 16.85
CA GLU A 520 -21.10 8.56 18.26
C GLU A 520 -22.11 7.80 19.11
N GLN A 521 -21.65 7.15 20.18
CA GLN A 521 -22.44 6.32 21.10
C GLN A 521 -22.44 6.87 22.53
#